data_8b48e457d17d2a985e322b29fc358515
#
_entry.id   8b48e457d17d2a985e322b29fc358515
#
_cell.length_a   1.000
_cell.length_b   1.000
_cell.length_c   1.000
_cell.angle_alpha   90.00
_cell.angle_beta   90.00
_cell.angle_gamma   90.00
#
_symmetry.space_group_name_H-M   'P 1'
#
loop_
_entity.id
_entity.type
_entity.pdbx_description
1 polymer ?
#
loop_
_entity_poly.entity_id
_entity_poly.type
_entity_poly.pdbx_seq_one_letter_code
_entity_poly.pdbx_strand_id
1 'polypeptide(L)'
;MTIRHVRSSMLVAVACLVLVPSLDAQSRRPTTQYVRQQDGQLVITPHDNGDRVVDFSHAGYRGGNRPIPTVPARVVVRPVVGDAAATIQAAIEQVGAMPADANGFRGAVLLAPGKYHVHGQIRLDRSGVVLRGSGIGQTILVADGHDRRPLIRIGGKDDRQPEPPLPVTDPFVPAGSTQMSVVAGHDLHVGDNVLVTRPCTDAWIASMGMDDLGGDRHGPRWTPASRELRWDRVVTNVEGNRVTLDAPITCRLEARFGGGTVARYTFPSRVEQVGVENLSCVSVFDPTNPKDEDHAWLAIVIDNARDAWVRRVTARHFVGLAVAVLGNATRVTVEDCRSLAPIGEVGGWRRRAFFVEGQQVLMQRLWSEDALHDFAVGYVAAGPNAFVECESSGSLGTSGAIDSWACGALFDRVRL
;
A
#
# COMPACT_ATOMS: atom_id res chain seq x y z
N MET A 1 -15.93 -90.85 -40.50
CA MET A 1 -15.20 -89.77 -41.13
C MET A 1 -16.10 -88.56 -41.12
N THR A 2 -15.94 -87.65 -40.11
CA THR A 2 -16.98 -86.79 -39.61
C THR A 2 -16.63 -85.30 -40.01
N ILE A 3 -17.51 -84.72 -40.77
CA ILE A 3 -17.40 -83.33 -41.20
C ILE A 3 -18.07 -82.44 -40.12
N ARG A 4 -17.32 -81.55 -39.51
CA ARG A 4 -17.87 -80.57 -38.58
C ARG A 4 -18.10 -79.24 -39.30
N HIS A 5 -19.32 -78.74 -39.26
CA HIS A 5 -19.74 -77.41 -39.73
C HIS A 5 -19.26 -76.31 -38.76
N VAL A 6 -18.61 -75.33 -39.31
CA VAL A 6 -18.31 -74.11 -38.59
C VAL A 6 -19.41 -73.06 -38.97
N ARG A 7 -20.15 -72.66 -37.92
CA ARG A 7 -21.13 -71.57 -38.04
C ARG A 7 -20.40 -70.19 -37.87
N SER A 8 -20.43 -69.38 -38.84
CA SER A 8 -20.00 -67.98 -38.75
C SER A 8 -21.12 -67.15 -38.09
N SER A 9 -20.80 -66.60 -36.94
CA SER A 9 -21.65 -65.63 -36.22
C SER A 9 -21.24 -64.22 -36.64
N MET A 10 -22.12 -63.53 -37.33
CA MET A 10 -21.94 -62.12 -37.75
C MET A 10 -22.32 -61.22 -36.57
N LEU A 11 -21.34 -60.56 -35.95
CA LEU A 11 -21.56 -59.54 -34.95
C LEU A 11 -21.89 -58.19 -35.64
N VAL A 12 -23.13 -57.73 -35.47
CA VAL A 12 -23.55 -56.39 -35.83
C VAL A 12 -23.16 -55.43 -34.72
N ALA A 13 -22.16 -54.63 -34.95
CA ALA A 13 -21.80 -53.54 -34.01
C ALA A 13 -22.71 -52.33 -34.27
N VAL A 14 -23.64 -52.05 -33.35
CA VAL A 14 -24.44 -50.82 -33.33
C VAL A 14 -23.59 -49.73 -32.69
N ALA A 15 -23.08 -48.80 -33.51
CA ALA A 15 -22.41 -47.61 -33.02
C ALA A 15 -23.47 -46.58 -32.55
N CYS A 16 -23.63 -46.48 -31.19
CA CYS A 16 -24.37 -45.38 -30.61
C CYS A 16 -23.51 -44.12 -30.69
N LEU A 17 -23.85 -43.23 -31.66
CA LEU A 17 -23.33 -41.83 -31.63
C LEU A 17 -23.98 -41.11 -30.45
N VAL A 18 -23.25 -40.97 -29.35
CA VAL A 18 -23.61 -40.04 -28.26
C VAL A 18 -23.22 -38.64 -28.73
N LEU A 19 -24.17 -37.85 -29.18
CA LEU A 19 -24.05 -36.42 -29.35
C LEU A 19 -23.89 -35.84 -27.94
N VAL A 20 -22.63 -35.57 -27.53
CA VAL A 20 -22.35 -34.72 -26.37
C VAL A 20 -22.60 -33.28 -26.82
N PRO A 21 -23.61 -32.57 -26.25
CA PRO A 21 -23.73 -31.15 -26.52
C PRO A 21 -22.46 -30.50 -25.94
N SER A 22 -21.69 -29.86 -26.81
CA SER A 22 -20.63 -28.93 -26.37
C SER A 22 -21.32 -27.82 -25.59
N LEU A 23 -21.34 -27.95 -24.27
CA LEU A 23 -21.59 -26.84 -23.37
C LEU A 23 -20.44 -25.86 -23.57
N ASP A 24 -20.65 -24.90 -24.47
CA ASP A 24 -19.93 -23.64 -24.44
C ASP A 24 -20.22 -22.98 -23.09
N ALA A 25 -19.47 -23.41 -22.08
CA ALA A 25 -19.34 -22.71 -20.83
C ALA A 25 -18.54 -21.43 -21.11
N GLN A 26 -19.12 -20.49 -21.88
CA GLN A 26 -18.75 -19.11 -21.71
C GLN A 26 -19.02 -18.79 -20.24
N SER A 27 -17.97 -18.82 -19.44
CA SER A 27 -18.00 -18.34 -18.07
C SER A 27 -18.54 -16.92 -18.12
N ARG A 28 -19.85 -16.76 -17.92
CA ARG A 28 -20.44 -15.44 -17.69
C ARG A 28 -19.72 -14.90 -16.46
N ARG A 29 -18.73 -14.03 -16.68
CA ARG A 29 -18.12 -13.28 -15.59
C ARG A 29 -19.27 -12.62 -14.85
N PRO A 30 -19.39 -12.80 -13.53
CA PRO A 30 -20.45 -12.16 -12.79
C PRO A 30 -20.29 -10.65 -12.95
N THR A 31 -21.19 -10.03 -13.68
CA THR A 31 -21.26 -8.57 -13.80
C THR A 31 -21.90 -8.07 -12.53
N THR A 32 -21.18 -7.30 -11.72
CA THR A 32 -21.79 -6.63 -10.58
C THR A 32 -22.69 -5.51 -11.10
N GLN A 33 -23.82 -5.28 -10.46
CA GLN A 33 -24.73 -4.18 -10.84
C GLN A 33 -24.12 -2.80 -10.53
N TYR A 34 -23.06 -2.73 -9.68
CA TYR A 34 -22.47 -1.50 -9.18
C TYR A 34 -21.20 -1.07 -9.93
N VAL A 35 -20.51 -1.98 -10.60
CA VAL A 35 -19.32 -1.68 -11.41
C VAL A 35 -19.47 -2.34 -12.76
N ARG A 36 -19.46 -1.54 -13.84
CA ARG A 36 -19.59 -2.00 -15.24
C ARG A 36 -18.47 -1.41 -16.07
N GLN A 37 -18.07 -2.11 -17.10
CA GLN A 37 -17.24 -1.55 -18.14
C GLN A 37 -18.16 -1.10 -19.29
N GLN A 38 -18.06 0.17 -19.66
CA GLN A 38 -18.78 0.76 -20.77
C GLN A 38 -17.80 1.60 -21.58
N ASP A 39 -17.70 1.33 -22.88
CA ASP A 39 -16.80 2.04 -23.82
C ASP A 39 -15.34 2.11 -23.32
N GLY A 40 -14.85 1.03 -22.70
CA GLY A 40 -13.49 0.93 -22.14
C GLY A 40 -13.28 1.64 -20.79
N GLN A 41 -14.30 2.28 -20.26
CA GLN A 41 -14.25 2.97 -18.96
C GLN A 41 -15.03 2.20 -17.88
N LEU A 42 -14.60 2.31 -16.63
CA LEU A 42 -15.36 1.81 -15.49
C LEU A 42 -16.47 2.81 -15.14
N VAL A 43 -17.71 2.31 -15.10
CA VAL A 43 -18.88 3.05 -14.65
C VAL A 43 -19.29 2.51 -13.29
N ILE A 44 -19.22 3.37 -12.27
CA ILE A 44 -19.58 3.05 -10.88
C ILE A 44 -21.00 3.58 -10.62
N THR A 45 -21.94 2.67 -10.38
CA THR A 45 -23.34 3.00 -10.06
C THR A 45 -23.46 3.10 -8.52
N PRO A 46 -24.05 4.19 -7.98
CA PRO A 46 -24.32 4.28 -6.53
C PRO A 46 -25.33 3.23 -6.07
N HIS A 47 -25.24 2.84 -4.83
CA HIS A 47 -26.29 2.15 -4.08
C HIS A 47 -27.47 3.11 -3.81
N ASP A 48 -28.62 2.60 -3.37
CA ASP A 48 -29.85 3.39 -3.11
C ASP A 48 -29.61 4.48 -2.03
N ASN A 49 -28.69 4.24 -1.09
CA ASN A 49 -28.29 5.21 -0.06
C ASN A 49 -27.21 6.19 -0.53
N GLY A 50 -26.77 6.10 -1.78
CA GLY A 50 -25.72 6.94 -2.36
C GLY A 50 -24.28 6.42 -2.20
N ASP A 51 -24.03 5.39 -1.38
CA ASP A 51 -22.71 4.77 -1.27
C ASP A 51 -22.25 4.25 -2.63
N ARG A 52 -20.95 4.32 -2.90
CA ARG A 52 -20.34 3.86 -4.15
C ARG A 52 -19.16 2.94 -3.85
N VAL A 53 -18.91 2.02 -4.75
CA VAL A 53 -17.60 1.35 -4.79
C VAL A 53 -16.55 2.45 -4.95
N VAL A 54 -15.53 2.40 -4.10
CA VAL A 54 -14.47 3.42 -4.09
C VAL A 54 -13.72 3.41 -5.41
N ASP A 55 -13.41 4.58 -5.95
CA ASP A 55 -12.54 4.70 -7.12
C ASP A 55 -11.08 4.55 -6.70
N PHE A 56 -10.49 3.40 -7.04
CA PHE A 56 -9.10 3.08 -6.74
C PHE A 56 -8.10 3.65 -7.74
N SER A 57 -8.53 4.34 -8.78
CA SER A 57 -7.63 5.03 -9.72
C SER A 57 -6.81 6.14 -9.05
N HIS A 58 -7.25 6.59 -7.88
CA HIS A 58 -6.52 7.56 -7.05
C HIS A 58 -5.37 6.95 -6.22
N ALA A 59 -5.16 5.63 -6.25
CA ALA A 59 -4.06 4.97 -5.56
C ALA A 59 -2.75 5.10 -6.35
N GLY A 60 -1.67 5.47 -5.69
CA GLY A 60 -0.33 5.53 -6.26
C GLY A 60 0.26 6.92 -6.39
N TYR A 61 1.47 6.96 -6.90
CA TYR A 61 2.25 8.17 -7.11
C TYR A 61 1.43 9.23 -7.85
N ARG A 62 1.40 10.46 -7.30
CA ARG A 62 0.63 11.59 -7.81
C ARG A 62 -0.87 11.32 -7.99
N GLY A 63 -1.44 10.42 -7.17
CA GLY A 63 -2.85 10.04 -7.26
C GLY A 63 -3.14 9.05 -8.39
N GLY A 64 -2.16 8.22 -8.77
CA GLY A 64 -2.32 7.07 -9.66
C GLY A 64 -2.22 7.35 -11.17
N ASN A 65 -2.43 8.57 -11.62
CA ASN A 65 -2.52 8.91 -13.05
C ASN A 65 -1.22 9.43 -13.66
N ARG A 66 -0.07 9.22 -13.00
CA ARG A 66 1.22 9.72 -13.47
C ARG A 66 2.27 8.62 -13.40
N PRO A 67 3.03 8.40 -14.49
CA PRO A 67 4.15 7.47 -14.46
C PRO A 67 5.23 7.98 -13.50
N ILE A 68 5.90 7.03 -12.82
CA ILE A 68 7.09 7.34 -12.03
C ILE A 68 8.19 7.83 -12.98
N PRO A 69 8.74 9.04 -12.75
CA PRO A 69 9.72 9.62 -13.67
C PRO A 69 11.09 8.96 -13.57
N THR A 70 11.89 9.13 -14.62
CA THR A 70 13.33 8.82 -14.58
C THR A 70 14.08 10.08 -14.19
N VAL A 71 14.57 10.14 -12.95
CA VAL A 71 15.29 11.30 -12.41
C VAL A 71 16.78 11.20 -12.77
N PRO A 72 17.42 12.26 -13.34
CA PRO A 72 18.85 12.21 -13.69
C PRO A 72 19.75 11.99 -12.45
N ALA A 73 20.77 11.12 -12.59
CA ALA A 73 21.79 10.97 -11.57
C ALA A 73 22.66 12.24 -11.48
N ARG A 74 22.90 12.71 -10.27
CA ARG A 74 23.73 13.89 -9.97
C ARG A 74 25.01 13.53 -9.24
N VAL A 75 24.95 12.49 -8.40
CA VAL A 75 26.09 11.99 -7.63
C VAL A 75 26.17 10.48 -7.82
N VAL A 76 27.38 9.97 -8.00
CA VAL A 76 27.66 8.52 -8.07
C VAL A 76 28.47 8.13 -6.85
N VAL A 77 27.97 7.19 -6.08
CA VAL A 77 28.67 6.58 -4.95
C VAL A 77 29.22 5.22 -5.37
N ARG A 78 30.50 4.97 -5.09
CA ARG A 78 31.14 3.66 -5.29
C ARG A 78 31.19 2.89 -3.98
N PRO A 79 31.27 1.55 -4.00
CA PRO A 79 31.50 0.77 -2.79
C PRO A 79 32.73 1.25 -2.04
N VAL A 80 32.63 1.28 -0.71
CA VAL A 80 33.73 1.63 0.20
C VAL A 80 34.02 0.44 1.12
N VAL A 81 35.22 0.40 1.68
CA VAL A 81 35.58 -0.59 2.69
C VAL A 81 34.93 -0.19 4.01
N GLY A 82 34.28 -1.13 4.70
CA GLY A 82 33.57 -0.90 5.96
C GLY A 82 32.17 -0.29 5.75
N ASP A 83 31.73 0.51 6.73
CA ASP A 83 30.37 1.09 6.75
C ASP A 83 30.19 2.19 5.68
N ALA A 84 29.28 1.95 4.75
CA ALA A 84 28.95 2.89 3.69
C ALA A 84 27.85 3.89 4.07
N ALA A 85 27.22 3.76 5.24
CA ALA A 85 26.07 4.58 5.64
C ALA A 85 26.37 6.08 5.55
N ALA A 86 27.49 6.53 6.13
CA ALA A 86 27.88 7.94 6.12
C ALA A 86 28.17 8.46 4.72
N THR A 87 28.81 7.66 3.86
CA THR A 87 29.11 8.03 2.48
C THR A 87 27.84 8.19 1.63
N ILE A 88 26.89 7.24 1.76
CA ILE A 88 25.60 7.32 1.08
C ILE A 88 24.78 8.51 1.60
N GLN A 89 24.77 8.73 2.92
CA GLN A 89 24.04 9.84 3.54
C GLN A 89 24.59 11.20 3.09
N ALA A 90 25.92 11.37 3.02
CA ALA A 90 26.54 12.60 2.53
C ALA A 90 26.18 12.89 1.06
N ALA A 91 26.09 11.86 0.21
CA ALA A 91 25.65 12.01 -1.18
C ALA A 91 24.16 12.41 -1.27
N ILE A 92 23.29 11.85 -0.41
CA ILE A 92 21.87 12.24 -0.32
C ILE A 92 21.75 13.71 0.10
N GLU A 93 22.52 14.15 1.10
CA GLU A 93 22.55 15.54 1.56
C GLU A 93 23.09 16.48 0.49
N GLN A 94 24.12 16.07 -0.24
CA GLN A 94 24.68 16.84 -1.35
C GLN A 94 23.64 17.07 -2.46
N VAL A 95 22.94 16.02 -2.89
CA VAL A 95 21.84 16.15 -3.87
C VAL A 95 20.68 16.94 -3.29
N GLY A 96 20.34 16.72 -2.02
CA GLY A 96 19.29 17.43 -1.29
C GLY A 96 19.52 18.93 -1.17
N ALA A 97 20.76 19.40 -1.26
CA ALA A 97 21.12 20.82 -1.25
C ALA A 97 21.05 21.47 -2.65
N MET A 98 20.92 20.69 -3.74
CA MET A 98 20.82 21.23 -5.10
C MET A 98 19.45 21.90 -5.32
N PRO A 99 19.35 22.87 -6.26
CA PRO A 99 18.08 23.43 -6.67
C PRO A 99 17.15 22.35 -7.23
N ALA A 100 15.87 22.42 -6.90
CA ALA A 100 14.87 21.56 -7.50
C ALA A 100 14.53 22.04 -8.92
N ASP A 101 14.22 21.09 -9.83
CA ASP A 101 13.66 21.40 -11.14
C ASP A 101 12.17 21.80 -11.04
N ALA A 102 11.56 22.13 -12.17
CA ALA A 102 10.15 22.52 -12.25
C ALA A 102 9.17 21.43 -11.75
N ASN A 103 9.59 20.18 -11.67
CA ASN A 103 8.81 19.05 -11.17
C ASN A 103 9.10 18.75 -9.68
N GLY A 104 10.00 19.51 -9.06
CA GLY A 104 10.38 19.31 -7.66
C GLY A 104 11.54 18.33 -7.43
N PHE A 105 12.21 17.84 -8.48
CA PHE A 105 13.34 16.93 -8.35
C PHE A 105 14.68 17.66 -8.25
N ARG A 106 15.53 17.17 -7.36
CA ARG A 106 16.92 17.66 -7.19
C ARG A 106 17.92 16.73 -7.88
N GLY A 107 17.58 15.45 -7.97
CA GLY A 107 18.39 14.46 -8.66
C GLY A 107 18.38 13.09 -8.00
N ALA A 108 19.07 12.14 -8.65
CA ALA A 108 19.31 10.83 -8.07
C ALA A 108 20.76 10.68 -7.57
N VAL A 109 20.91 10.00 -6.42
CA VAL A 109 22.16 9.40 -5.98
C VAL A 109 22.22 8.01 -6.59
N LEU A 110 23.17 7.77 -7.49
CA LEU A 110 23.40 6.48 -8.14
C LEU A 110 24.45 5.69 -7.35
N LEU A 111 24.07 4.56 -6.82
CA LEU A 111 24.99 3.60 -6.26
C LEU A 111 25.53 2.70 -7.38
N ALA A 112 26.85 2.75 -7.62
CA ALA A 112 27.52 1.91 -8.60
C ALA A 112 27.38 0.41 -8.25
N PRO A 113 27.62 -0.52 -9.19
CA PRO A 113 27.60 -1.94 -8.87
C PRO A 113 28.56 -2.29 -7.72
N GLY A 114 28.10 -3.16 -6.81
CA GLY A 114 28.88 -3.67 -5.69
C GLY A 114 28.07 -3.81 -4.41
N LYS A 115 28.75 -4.20 -3.33
CA LYS A 115 28.18 -4.37 -1.99
C LYS A 115 28.50 -3.15 -1.13
N TYR A 116 27.51 -2.71 -0.39
CA TYR A 116 27.58 -1.58 0.54
C TYR A 116 27.13 -2.07 1.92
N HIS A 117 28.05 -2.21 2.85
CA HIS A 117 27.75 -2.54 4.22
C HIS A 117 27.16 -1.35 4.93
N VAL A 118 26.06 -1.53 5.61
CA VAL A 118 25.30 -0.47 6.29
C VAL A 118 24.99 -0.93 7.71
N HIS A 119 25.71 -0.38 8.70
CA HIS A 119 25.50 -0.72 10.10
C HIS A 119 24.38 0.08 10.76
N GLY A 120 23.94 1.14 10.11
CA GLY A 120 22.91 2.04 10.62
C GLY A 120 21.72 2.15 9.68
N GLN A 121 21.25 3.37 9.49
CA GLN A 121 20.08 3.70 8.68
C GLN A 121 20.43 4.74 7.62
N ILE A 122 19.96 4.53 6.40
CA ILE A 122 19.96 5.53 5.32
C ILE A 122 18.64 6.30 5.40
N ARG A 123 18.69 7.64 5.39
CA ARG A 123 17.50 8.50 5.45
C ARG A 123 17.35 9.32 4.19
N LEU A 124 16.18 9.24 3.58
CA LEU A 124 15.72 10.13 2.53
C LEU A 124 14.73 11.14 3.15
N ASP A 125 15.26 12.15 3.80
CA ASP A 125 14.53 13.20 4.50
C ASP A 125 14.55 14.57 3.76
N ARG A 126 14.86 14.55 2.47
CA ARG A 126 14.89 15.71 1.58
C ARG A 126 14.00 15.45 0.36
N SER A 127 13.10 16.37 0.08
CA SER A 127 12.26 16.32 -1.12
C SER A 127 13.09 16.35 -2.40
N GLY A 128 12.62 15.66 -3.44
CA GLY A 128 13.23 15.66 -4.77
C GLY A 128 14.47 14.75 -4.92
N VAL A 129 14.78 13.90 -3.94
CA VAL A 129 15.96 13.02 -3.97
C VAL A 129 15.56 11.58 -4.21
N VAL A 130 16.25 10.93 -5.14
CA VAL A 130 16.07 9.50 -5.46
C VAL A 130 17.34 8.73 -5.14
N LEU A 131 17.22 7.63 -4.38
CA LEU A 131 18.30 6.66 -4.19
C LEU A 131 18.13 5.55 -5.22
N ARG A 132 19.10 5.42 -6.12
CA ARG A 132 19.07 4.45 -7.22
C ARG A 132 20.29 3.56 -7.21
N GLY A 133 20.07 2.24 -7.27
CA GLY A 133 21.12 1.28 -7.60
C GLY A 133 21.29 1.09 -9.11
N SER A 134 22.31 0.34 -9.49
CA SER A 134 22.59 -0.03 -10.88
C SER A 134 21.78 -1.23 -11.39
N GLY A 135 21.06 -1.90 -10.49
CA GLY A 135 20.18 -3.04 -10.80
C GLY A 135 20.06 -4.01 -9.62
N ILE A 136 18.98 -4.81 -9.62
CA ILE A 136 18.82 -5.93 -8.68
C ILE A 136 19.98 -6.89 -8.84
N GLY A 137 20.64 -7.27 -7.74
CA GLY A 137 21.83 -8.13 -7.73
C GLY A 137 23.13 -7.44 -8.15
N GLN A 138 23.07 -6.26 -8.77
CA GLN A 138 24.27 -5.47 -9.09
C GLN A 138 24.63 -4.53 -7.94
N THR A 139 23.67 -3.78 -7.41
CA THR A 139 23.86 -2.95 -6.22
C THR A 139 23.18 -3.64 -5.03
N ILE A 140 23.96 -3.97 -4.00
CA ILE A 140 23.49 -4.70 -2.82
C ILE A 140 23.81 -3.88 -1.58
N LEU A 141 22.78 -3.42 -0.88
CA LEU A 141 22.89 -2.88 0.47
C LEU A 141 22.83 -4.04 1.47
N VAL A 142 23.90 -4.23 2.22
CA VAL A 142 24.04 -5.28 3.23
C VAL A 142 23.76 -4.66 4.59
N ALA A 143 22.61 -4.99 5.17
CA ALA A 143 22.23 -4.57 6.51
C ALA A 143 22.88 -5.51 7.54
N ASP A 144 23.93 -5.07 8.18
CA ASP A 144 24.66 -5.78 9.24
C ASP A 144 24.53 -5.11 10.62
N GLY A 145 23.49 -4.31 10.80
CA GLY A 145 23.04 -3.80 12.09
C GLY A 145 22.12 -4.78 12.82
N HIS A 146 22.08 -4.68 14.15
CA HIS A 146 21.31 -5.54 15.06
C HIS A 146 20.08 -4.84 15.65
N ASP A 147 19.64 -3.74 15.10
CA ASP A 147 18.50 -2.99 15.61
C ASP A 147 17.24 -3.13 14.76
N ARG A 148 16.11 -2.64 15.28
CA ARG A 148 14.81 -2.69 14.59
C ARG A 148 14.52 -1.49 13.70
N ARG A 149 15.49 -0.58 13.51
CA ARG A 149 15.31 0.54 12.58
C ARG A 149 15.29 0.02 11.14
N PRO A 150 14.50 0.64 10.25
CA PRO A 150 14.57 0.28 8.84
C PRO A 150 15.96 0.61 8.26
N LEU A 151 16.46 -0.25 7.38
CA LEU A 151 17.69 0.00 6.63
C LEU A 151 17.58 1.31 5.83
N ILE A 152 16.44 1.54 5.19
CA ILE A 152 16.14 2.78 4.48
C ILE A 152 14.84 3.37 5.05
N ARG A 153 14.89 4.62 5.50
CA ARG A 153 13.71 5.39 5.87
C ARG A 153 13.48 6.52 4.88
N ILE A 154 12.30 6.56 4.31
CA ILE A 154 11.82 7.68 3.49
C ILE A 154 10.84 8.48 4.33
N GLY A 155 11.14 9.76 4.59
CA GLY A 155 10.22 10.62 5.30
C GLY A 155 10.86 11.65 6.19
N GLY A 156 10.13 12.74 6.37
CA GLY A 156 10.49 13.84 7.25
C GLY A 156 10.10 13.62 8.71
N LYS A 157 9.98 14.72 9.45
CA LYS A 157 9.46 14.71 10.83
C LYS A 157 7.94 14.80 10.79
N ASP A 158 7.29 14.25 11.82
CA ASP A 158 5.85 14.45 12.02
C ASP A 158 5.63 15.80 12.76
N ASP A 159 5.55 16.86 11.97
CA ASP A 159 5.31 18.24 12.44
C ASP A 159 4.05 18.83 11.81
N ARG A 160 3.07 17.98 11.52
CA ARG A 160 1.76 18.38 11.01
C ARG A 160 1.04 19.29 12.00
N GLN A 161 0.55 20.41 11.50
CA GLN A 161 -0.16 21.43 12.28
C GLN A 161 -1.56 21.63 11.70
N PRO A 162 -2.59 20.95 12.23
CA PRO A 162 -3.97 21.17 11.83
C PRO A 162 -4.52 22.46 12.44
N GLU A 163 -5.35 23.16 11.67
CA GLU A 163 -6.18 24.26 12.16
C GLU A 163 -7.43 23.73 12.87
N PRO A 164 -8.21 24.58 13.56
CA PRO A 164 -9.46 24.19 14.15
C PRO A 164 -10.38 23.48 13.13
N PRO A 165 -10.96 22.33 13.47
CA PRO A 165 -11.76 21.56 12.53
C PRO A 165 -13.11 22.23 12.25
N LEU A 166 -13.52 22.26 11.00
CA LEU A 166 -14.81 22.71 10.51
C LEU A 166 -15.79 21.56 10.46
N PRO A 167 -16.98 21.63 11.08
CA PRO A 167 -17.99 20.57 10.98
C PRO A 167 -18.46 20.34 9.54
N VAL A 168 -18.61 19.08 9.16
CA VAL A 168 -19.39 18.67 7.99
C VAL A 168 -20.87 18.81 8.34
N THR A 169 -21.63 19.51 7.50
CA THR A 169 -23.06 19.83 7.78
C THR A 169 -24.04 18.88 7.11
N ASP A 170 -23.58 18.08 6.15
CA ASP A 170 -24.41 17.02 5.57
C ASP A 170 -24.74 15.97 6.64
N PRO A 171 -26.03 15.56 6.79
CA PRO A 171 -26.41 14.51 7.73
C PRO A 171 -25.84 13.15 7.34
N PHE A 172 -25.50 12.98 6.07
CA PHE A 172 -24.94 11.78 5.48
C PHE A 172 -24.05 12.13 4.28
N VAL A 173 -22.79 11.73 4.33
CA VAL A 173 -21.87 11.76 3.19
C VAL A 173 -21.55 10.32 2.79
N PRO A 174 -21.91 9.88 1.57
CA PRO A 174 -21.72 8.49 1.14
C PRO A 174 -20.24 8.09 1.06
N ALA A 175 -19.96 6.81 1.29
CA ALA A 175 -18.68 6.23 0.91
C ALA A 175 -18.45 6.38 -0.61
N GLY A 176 -17.22 6.69 -1.00
CA GLY A 176 -16.86 6.98 -2.40
C GLY A 176 -17.18 8.42 -2.85
N SER A 177 -17.64 9.30 -1.95
CA SER A 177 -17.85 10.71 -2.27
C SER A 177 -16.54 11.49 -2.26
N THR A 178 -16.41 12.41 -3.22
CA THR A 178 -15.38 13.46 -3.21
C THR A 178 -15.93 14.81 -2.75
N GLN A 179 -17.23 14.92 -2.47
CA GLN A 179 -17.89 16.17 -2.14
C GLN A 179 -18.58 16.09 -0.80
N MET A 180 -18.56 17.21 -0.06
CA MET A 180 -19.28 17.39 1.20
C MET A 180 -19.53 18.87 1.45
N SER A 181 -20.52 19.19 2.26
CA SER A 181 -20.80 20.55 2.73
C SER A 181 -20.16 20.75 4.10
N VAL A 182 -19.50 21.87 4.30
CA VAL A 182 -18.96 22.31 5.60
C VAL A 182 -19.71 23.52 6.11
N VAL A 183 -19.47 23.90 7.36
CA VAL A 183 -20.11 25.08 7.96
C VAL A 183 -19.95 26.31 7.08
N ALA A 184 -21.02 27.12 6.96
CA ALA A 184 -21.00 28.35 6.15
C ALA A 184 -20.01 29.38 6.72
N GLY A 185 -19.42 30.18 5.81
CA GLY A 185 -18.43 31.20 6.18
C GLY A 185 -17.04 30.67 6.45
N HIS A 186 -16.74 29.43 6.03
CA HIS A 186 -15.37 28.90 6.06
C HIS A 186 -14.45 29.62 5.07
N ASP A 187 -13.15 29.50 5.28
CA ASP A 187 -12.09 30.09 4.45
C ASP A 187 -11.23 29.05 3.71
N LEU A 188 -11.81 27.89 3.37
CA LEU A 188 -11.14 26.90 2.56
C LEU A 188 -11.04 27.37 1.09
N HIS A 189 -9.89 27.10 0.47
CA HIS A 189 -9.58 27.47 -0.91
C HIS A 189 -9.09 26.26 -1.72
N VAL A 190 -9.18 26.37 -3.03
CA VAL A 190 -8.58 25.40 -3.95
C VAL A 190 -7.07 25.34 -3.72
N GLY A 191 -6.53 24.12 -3.55
CA GLY A 191 -5.13 23.86 -3.24
C GLY A 191 -4.83 23.62 -1.76
N ASP A 192 -5.78 23.90 -0.86
CA ASP A 192 -5.59 23.63 0.57
C ASP A 192 -5.44 22.13 0.83
N ASN A 193 -4.44 21.78 1.65
CA ASN A 193 -4.34 20.45 2.22
C ASN A 193 -5.29 20.36 3.41
N VAL A 194 -6.13 19.33 3.42
CA VAL A 194 -7.13 19.13 4.47
C VAL A 194 -7.10 17.71 5.02
N LEU A 195 -7.37 17.58 6.30
CA LEU A 195 -7.72 16.32 6.95
C LEU A 195 -9.23 16.25 7.10
N VAL A 196 -9.85 15.29 6.41
CA VAL A 196 -11.22 14.92 6.68
C VAL A 196 -11.20 13.84 7.76
N THR A 197 -11.90 14.08 8.87
CA THR A 197 -11.90 13.13 10.00
C THR A 197 -13.29 12.57 10.22
N ARG A 198 -13.39 11.25 10.26
CA ARG A 198 -14.54 10.52 10.75
C ARG A 198 -14.29 10.11 12.20
N PRO A 199 -15.09 10.59 13.16
CA PRO A 199 -14.88 10.26 14.56
C PRO A 199 -15.18 8.79 14.86
N CYS A 200 -14.52 8.25 15.88
CA CYS A 200 -14.84 6.99 16.51
C CYS A 200 -15.57 7.28 17.82
N THR A 201 -16.90 7.20 17.80
CA THR A 201 -17.77 7.49 18.95
C THR A 201 -18.25 6.21 19.62
N ASP A 202 -18.69 6.29 20.91
CA ASP A 202 -19.29 5.16 21.61
C ASP A 202 -20.49 4.59 20.85
N ALA A 203 -21.35 5.45 20.30
CA ALA A 203 -22.52 5.03 19.53
C ALA A 203 -22.12 4.21 18.28
N TRP A 204 -21.03 4.60 17.61
CA TRP A 204 -20.51 3.84 16.47
C TRP A 204 -19.88 2.52 16.91
N ILE A 205 -19.06 2.53 17.97
CA ILE A 205 -18.41 1.33 18.52
C ILE A 205 -19.48 0.30 18.92
N ALA A 206 -20.53 0.72 19.62
CA ALA A 206 -21.65 -0.15 20.00
C ALA A 206 -22.40 -0.70 18.77
N SER A 207 -22.61 0.13 17.73
CA SER A 207 -23.26 -0.33 16.49
C SER A 207 -22.46 -1.41 15.75
N MET A 208 -21.14 -1.47 15.98
CA MET A 208 -20.22 -2.49 15.42
C MET A 208 -20.06 -3.70 16.35
N GLY A 209 -20.66 -3.69 17.56
CA GLY A 209 -20.46 -4.74 18.56
C GLY A 209 -19.03 -4.82 19.10
N MET A 210 -18.29 -3.70 19.09
CA MET A 210 -16.88 -3.64 19.50
C MET A 210 -16.69 -3.03 20.89
N ASP A 211 -17.75 -2.68 21.58
CA ASP A 211 -17.79 -2.23 22.98
C ASP A 211 -17.80 -3.40 23.96
N ASP A 212 -18.41 -4.52 23.57
CA ASP A 212 -18.41 -5.76 24.33
C ASP A 212 -18.18 -6.98 23.40
N LEU A 213 -17.02 -7.59 23.51
CA LEU A 213 -16.68 -8.78 22.70
C LEU A 213 -17.27 -10.07 23.25
N GLY A 214 -17.99 -10.01 24.40
CA GLY A 214 -18.65 -11.15 25.05
C GLY A 214 -17.70 -12.22 25.58
N GLY A 215 -18.09 -12.88 26.71
CA GLY A 215 -17.38 -14.01 27.30
C GLY A 215 -15.93 -13.74 27.69
N ASP A 216 -15.13 -14.81 27.76
CA ASP A 216 -13.69 -14.78 28.12
C ASP A 216 -12.77 -14.24 27.01
N ARG A 217 -13.30 -13.61 26.01
CA ARG A 217 -12.50 -13.04 24.91
C ARG A 217 -11.87 -11.71 25.35
N HIS A 218 -10.64 -11.78 25.82
CA HIS A 218 -9.83 -10.64 26.23
C HIS A 218 -9.18 -9.96 25.02
N GLY A 219 -9.97 -9.56 24.01
CA GLY A 219 -9.50 -8.68 22.95
C GLY A 219 -9.48 -7.22 23.41
N PRO A 220 -8.63 -6.36 22.84
CA PRO A 220 -8.65 -4.93 23.14
C PRO A 220 -10.02 -4.35 22.70
N ARG A 221 -10.80 -3.86 23.66
CA ARG A 221 -12.03 -3.12 23.38
C ARG A 221 -11.69 -1.85 22.61
N TRP A 222 -12.53 -1.49 21.67
CA TRP A 222 -12.40 -0.18 21.07
C TRP A 222 -12.87 0.90 22.04
N THR A 223 -12.20 2.02 22.02
CA THR A 223 -12.54 3.19 22.81
C THR A 223 -12.72 4.39 21.90
N PRO A 224 -13.46 5.44 22.30
CA PRO A 224 -13.55 6.68 21.55
C PRO A 224 -12.17 7.17 21.09
N ALA A 225 -12.11 7.72 19.88
CA ALA A 225 -10.89 8.15 19.17
C ALA A 225 -9.89 7.04 18.79
N SER A 226 -10.05 5.79 19.26
CA SER A 226 -9.08 4.72 18.95
C SER A 226 -9.12 4.22 17.50
N ARG A 227 -10.19 4.54 16.76
CA ARG A 227 -10.40 4.12 15.36
C ARG A 227 -10.94 5.27 14.51
N GLU A 228 -10.42 6.46 14.72
CA GLU A 228 -10.70 7.59 13.83
C GLU A 228 -10.10 7.35 12.45
N LEU A 229 -10.90 7.59 11.42
CA LEU A 229 -10.39 7.63 10.05
C LEU A 229 -10.05 9.07 9.68
N ARG A 230 -8.86 9.26 9.11
CA ARG A 230 -8.36 10.56 8.68
C ARG A 230 -7.90 10.48 7.23
N TRP A 231 -8.63 11.16 6.34
CA TRP A 231 -8.26 11.25 4.92
C TRP A 231 -7.47 12.54 4.69
N ASP A 232 -6.23 12.39 4.24
CA ASP A 232 -5.37 13.47 3.76
C ASP A 232 -5.75 13.78 2.30
N ARG A 233 -6.29 14.95 2.06
CA ARG A 233 -6.86 15.35 0.76
C ARG A 233 -6.42 16.76 0.38
N VAL A 234 -6.62 17.09 -0.89
CA VAL A 234 -6.45 18.45 -1.42
C VAL A 234 -7.82 18.95 -1.89
N VAL A 235 -8.15 20.18 -1.55
CA VAL A 235 -9.35 20.85 -2.06
C VAL A 235 -9.16 21.18 -3.54
N THR A 236 -10.06 20.69 -4.40
CA THR A 236 -10.02 20.92 -5.86
C THR A 236 -11.08 21.89 -6.37
N ASN A 237 -12.17 22.08 -5.63
CA ASN A 237 -13.21 23.06 -5.92
C ASN A 237 -13.92 23.49 -4.64
N VAL A 238 -14.42 24.74 -4.62
CA VAL A 238 -15.23 25.33 -3.55
C VAL A 238 -16.39 26.11 -4.18
N GLU A 239 -17.62 25.72 -3.84
CA GLU A 239 -18.87 26.37 -4.29
C GLU A 239 -19.74 26.69 -3.07
N GLY A 240 -19.67 27.91 -2.56
CA GLY A 240 -20.34 28.28 -1.32
C GLY A 240 -19.79 27.48 -0.14
N ASN A 241 -20.62 26.67 0.50
CA ASN A 241 -20.21 25.76 1.57
C ASN A 241 -19.86 24.33 1.09
N ARG A 242 -19.97 24.06 -0.21
CA ARG A 242 -19.65 22.75 -0.82
C ARG A 242 -18.21 22.67 -1.23
N VAL A 243 -17.49 21.70 -0.69
CA VAL A 243 -16.07 21.44 -0.93
C VAL A 243 -15.92 20.15 -1.74
N THR A 244 -15.06 20.19 -2.78
CA THR A 244 -14.67 19.01 -3.57
C THR A 244 -13.21 18.65 -3.28
N LEU A 245 -12.95 17.36 -3.10
CA LEU A 245 -11.63 16.80 -2.77
C LEU A 245 -11.01 16.10 -3.99
N ASP A 246 -9.69 15.97 -4.00
CA ASP A 246 -8.88 15.30 -5.04
C ASP A 246 -9.08 13.78 -5.09
N ALA A 247 -9.55 13.16 -4.02
CA ALA A 247 -9.82 11.72 -3.95
C ALA A 247 -10.98 11.43 -2.99
N PRO A 248 -11.71 10.30 -3.18
CA PRO A 248 -12.88 9.99 -2.37
C PRO A 248 -12.53 9.66 -0.92
N ILE A 249 -13.50 9.88 -0.03
CA ILE A 249 -13.53 9.23 1.29
C ILE A 249 -13.97 7.78 1.11
N THR A 250 -13.42 6.88 1.90
CA THR A 250 -13.62 5.43 1.72
C THR A 250 -14.62 4.81 2.71
N CYS A 251 -15.11 5.62 3.63
CA CYS A 251 -16.13 5.26 4.61
C CYS A 251 -17.12 6.44 4.74
N ARG A 252 -18.39 6.15 4.94
CA ARG A 252 -19.45 7.18 5.05
C ARG A 252 -19.29 8.03 6.32
N LEU A 253 -19.74 9.29 6.25
CA LEU A 253 -19.94 10.14 7.42
C LEU A 253 -21.42 10.17 7.74
N GLU A 254 -21.77 9.92 9.00
CA GLU A 254 -23.16 9.84 9.45
C GLU A 254 -23.34 10.69 10.71
N ALA A 255 -24.24 11.67 10.68
CA ALA A 255 -24.49 12.57 11.80
C ALA A 255 -24.83 11.82 13.10
N ARG A 256 -25.56 10.69 13.00
CA ARG A 256 -25.90 9.84 14.15
C ARG A 256 -24.68 9.22 14.86
N PHE A 257 -23.54 9.17 14.19
CA PHE A 257 -22.26 8.67 14.73
C PHE A 257 -21.20 9.77 14.88
N GLY A 258 -21.64 11.05 14.92
CA GLY A 258 -20.77 12.20 15.09
C GLY A 258 -20.39 12.90 13.80
N GLY A 259 -20.91 12.48 12.64
CA GLY A 259 -20.66 13.11 11.33
C GLY A 259 -19.21 13.07 10.92
N GLY A 260 -18.65 14.24 10.64
CA GLY A 260 -17.25 14.40 10.29
C GLY A 260 -16.79 15.85 10.39
N THR A 261 -15.49 16.04 10.25
CA THR A 261 -14.86 17.38 10.23
C THR A 261 -13.87 17.50 9.10
N VAL A 262 -13.60 18.75 8.67
CA VAL A 262 -12.56 19.11 7.71
C VAL A 262 -11.63 20.13 8.38
N ALA A 263 -10.34 19.84 8.46
CA ALA A 263 -9.35 20.76 9.01
C ALA A 263 -8.26 21.05 7.99
N ARG A 264 -8.05 22.32 7.64
CA ARG A 264 -6.84 22.72 6.89
C ARG A 264 -5.61 22.44 7.74
N TYR A 265 -4.49 22.09 7.12
CA TYR A 265 -3.27 21.81 7.85
C TYR A 265 -2.02 22.19 7.05
N THR A 266 -0.94 22.43 7.76
CA THR A 266 0.41 22.50 7.21
C THR A 266 1.24 21.33 7.65
N PHE A 267 2.24 20.92 6.82
CA PHE A 267 3.13 19.80 7.14
C PHE A 267 4.55 20.13 6.61
N PRO A 268 5.28 21.01 7.31
CA PRO A 268 6.52 21.61 6.79
C PRO A 268 7.62 20.59 6.46
N SER A 269 7.76 19.53 7.29
CA SER A 269 8.81 18.53 7.10
C SER A 269 8.38 17.32 6.25
N ARG A 270 7.15 17.29 5.69
CA ARG A 270 6.74 16.22 4.78
C ARG A 270 7.62 16.23 3.53
N VAL A 271 8.24 15.11 3.22
CA VAL A 271 9.04 14.97 2.00
C VAL A 271 8.16 14.56 0.81
N GLU A 272 8.54 15.07 -0.36
CA GLU A 272 7.81 14.81 -1.60
C GLU A 272 8.76 14.52 -2.75
N GLN A 273 8.27 13.82 -3.80
CA GLN A 273 9.06 13.50 -4.99
C GLN A 273 10.32 12.69 -4.65
N VAL A 274 10.16 11.64 -3.86
CA VAL A 274 11.25 10.85 -3.30
C VAL A 274 11.09 9.38 -3.65
N GLY A 275 12.19 8.67 -3.93
CA GLY A 275 12.09 7.26 -4.27
C GLY A 275 13.35 6.44 -4.03
N VAL A 276 13.15 5.12 -3.95
CA VAL A 276 14.20 4.10 -3.89
C VAL A 276 13.99 3.10 -5.02
N GLU A 277 15.05 2.83 -5.81
CA GLU A 277 14.86 1.98 -6.98
C GLU A 277 16.13 1.20 -7.40
N ASN A 278 15.91 0.06 -8.09
CA ASN A 278 16.94 -0.72 -8.79
C ASN A 278 18.07 -1.23 -7.88
N LEU A 279 17.76 -1.82 -6.73
CA LEU A 279 18.78 -2.36 -5.81
C LEU A 279 18.28 -3.59 -5.04
N SER A 280 19.19 -4.25 -4.35
CA SER A 280 18.90 -5.31 -3.40
C SER A 280 19.25 -4.86 -1.98
N CYS A 281 18.41 -5.22 -1.01
CA CYS A 281 18.66 -5.13 0.42
C CYS A 281 18.80 -6.54 0.98
N VAL A 282 19.85 -6.83 1.72
CA VAL A 282 20.10 -8.14 2.31
C VAL A 282 20.43 -7.97 3.79
N SER A 283 19.68 -8.62 4.67
CA SER A 283 19.99 -8.67 6.10
C SER A 283 20.97 -9.79 6.39
N VAL A 284 22.02 -9.52 7.15
CA VAL A 284 22.98 -10.52 7.66
C VAL A 284 22.39 -11.16 8.88
N PHE A 285 22.41 -12.48 8.95
CA PHE A 285 21.86 -13.26 10.07
C PHE A 285 22.80 -14.43 10.40
N ASP A 286 22.60 -15.07 11.56
CA ASP A 286 23.31 -16.30 11.93
C ASP A 286 22.71 -17.51 11.17
N PRO A 287 23.42 -18.11 10.21
CA PRO A 287 22.90 -19.23 9.42
C PRO A 287 22.71 -20.51 10.23
N THR A 288 23.23 -20.59 11.46
CA THR A 288 23.01 -21.72 12.35
C THR A 288 21.72 -21.61 13.15
N ASN A 289 21.09 -20.43 13.17
CA ASN A 289 19.81 -20.18 13.83
C ASN A 289 18.73 -19.78 12.82
N PRO A 290 17.83 -20.67 12.38
CA PRO A 290 16.79 -20.38 11.42
C PRO A 290 15.71 -19.41 11.95
N LYS A 291 15.74 -19.12 13.27
CA LYS A 291 14.84 -18.20 13.96
C LYS A 291 15.60 -17.00 14.54
N ASP A 292 16.74 -16.69 13.96
CA ASP A 292 17.51 -15.52 14.37
C ASP A 292 16.66 -14.24 14.27
N GLU A 293 16.73 -13.42 15.27
CA GLU A 293 16.09 -12.08 15.32
C GLU A 293 17.09 -11.00 15.73
N ASP A 294 18.35 -11.35 15.97
CA ASP A 294 19.41 -10.40 16.26
C ASP A 294 20.06 -9.89 14.97
N HIS A 295 19.22 -9.44 14.04
CA HIS A 295 19.63 -8.84 12.78
C HIS A 295 18.58 -7.82 12.28
N ALA A 296 18.81 -7.21 11.10
CA ALA A 296 17.92 -6.15 10.61
C ALA A 296 16.48 -6.65 10.36
N TRP A 297 15.51 -5.93 10.92
CA TRP A 297 14.10 -6.29 10.88
C TRP A 297 13.37 -5.75 9.66
N LEU A 298 13.69 -4.54 9.24
CA LEU A 298 12.91 -3.78 8.27
C LEU A 298 13.82 -3.31 7.13
N ALA A 299 13.43 -3.55 5.87
CA ALA A 299 14.22 -3.06 4.75
C ALA A 299 13.88 -1.60 4.44
N ILE A 300 12.65 -1.28 4.04
CA ILE A 300 12.24 0.08 3.64
C ILE A 300 10.96 0.48 4.37
N VAL A 301 10.97 1.65 4.97
CA VAL A 301 9.77 2.27 5.59
C VAL A 301 9.56 3.66 5.01
N ILE A 302 8.32 3.95 4.61
CA ILE A 302 7.86 5.24 4.11
C ILE A 302 6.88 5.81 5.12
N ASP A 303 7.15 6.99 5.64
CA ASP A 303 6.28 7.72 6.55
C ASP A 303 6.50 9.23 6.40
N ASN A 304 5.52 10.07 6.74
CA ASN A 304 5.63 11.51 6.60
C ASN A 304 6.11 11.96 5.20
N ALA A 305 5.54 11.30 4.17
CA ALA A 305 5.92 11.49 2.78
C ALA A 305 4.69 11.56 1.86
N ARG A 306 4.82 12.26 0.74
CA ARG A 306 3.81 12.30 -0.32
C ARG A 306 4.49 12.17 -1.68
N ASP A 307 3.82 11.57 -2.67
CA ASP A 307 4.35 11.38 -4.01
C ASP A 307 5.70 10.62 -3.97
N ALA A 308 5.71 9.46 -3.33
CA ALA A 308 6.90 8.64 -3.14
C ALA A 308 6.78 7.28 -3.86
N TRP A 309 7.93 6.61 -4.05
CA TRP A 309 7.91 5.28 -4.63
C TRP A 309 9.05 4.38 -4.17
N VAL A 310 8.79 3.06 -4.25
CA VAL A 310 9.81 2.00 -4.21
C VAL A 310 9.59 1.11 -5.42
N ARG A 311 10.59 0.95 -6.28
CA ARG A 311 10.43 0.09 -7.46
C ARG A 311 11.68 -0.73 -7.77
N ARG A 312 11.45 -1.97 -8.25
CA ARG A 312 12.54 -2.90 -8.61
C ARG A 312 13.56 -3.05 -7.46
N VAL A 313 13.02 -3.41 -6.27
CA VAL A 313 13.81 -3.68 -5.08
C VAL A 313 13.56 -5.11 -4.63
N THR A 314 14.62 -5.80 -4.25
CA THR A 314 14.56 -7.11 -3.59
C THR A 314 15.03 -6.96 -2.15
N ALA A 315 14.19 -7.33 -1.17
CA ALA A 315 14.54 -7.46 0.23
C ALA A 315 14.70 -8.95 0.58
N ARG A 316 15.81 -9.33 1.20
CA ARG A 316 16.10 -10.73 1.55
C ARG A 316 16.51 -10.84 3.02
N HIS A 317 15.99 -11.86 3.69
CA HIS A 317 16.30 -12.27 5.06
C HIS A 317 15.85 -11.30 6.17
N PHE A 318 15.09 -10.27 5.88
CA PHE A 318 14.55 -9.39 6.92
C PHE A 318 13.52 -10.11 7.79
N VAL A 319 13.54 -9.84 9.11
CA VAL A 319 12.63 -10.48 10.09
C VAL A 319 11.17 -10.07 9.83
N GLY A 320 10.93 -8.80 9.55
CA GLY A 320 9.60 -8.19 9.52
C GLY A 320 9.17 -7.77 8.11
N LEU A 321 9.52 -6.57 7.72
CA LEU A 321 8.94 -5.87 6.57
C LEU A 321 9.96 -5.69 5.42
N ALA A 322 9.56 -6.04 4.20
CA ALA A 322 10.28 -5.63 2.99
C ALA A 322 9.99 -4.17 2.66
N VAL A 323 8.71 -3.79 2.56
CA VAL A 323 8.29 -2.40 2.39
C VAL A 323 7.05 -2.13 3.23
N ALA A 324 7.11 -1.08 4.05
CA ALA A 324 5.96 -0.55 4.78
C ALA A 324 5.66 0.90 4.39
N VAL A 325 4.38 1.20 4.21
CA VAL A 325 3.87 2.56 4.01
C VAL A 325 3.00 2.92 5.20
N LEU A 326 3.49 3.79 6.08
CA LEU A 326 2.86 4.09 7.36
C LEU A 326 1.83 5.23 7.27
N GLY A 327 1.12 5.49 8.36
CA GLY A 327 -0.12 6.25 8.39
C GLY A 327 -0.06 7.69 7.86
N ASN A 328 1.08 8.36 7.95
CA ASN A 328 1.25 9.73 7.45
C ASN A 328 1.78 9.82 6.00
N ALA A 329 1.94 8.67 5.34
CA ALA A 329 2.34 8.63 3.94
C ALA A 329 1.11 8.53 3.03
N THR A 330 1.17 9.26 1.91
CA THR A 330 0.09 9.30 0.92
C THR A 330 0.62 9.35 -0.51
N ARG A 331 -0.14 8.82 -1.48
CA ARG A 331 0.17 8.84 -2.91
C ARG A 331 1.50 8.14 -3.21
N VAL A 332 1.61 6.89 -2.73
CA VAL A 332 2.81 6.06 -2.83
C VAL A 332 2.60 4.91 -3.80
N THR A 333 3.59 4.64 -4.66
CA THR A 333 3.64 3.42 -5.48
C THR A 333 4.78 2.52 -5.04
N VAL A 334 4.46 1.24 -4.80
CA VAL A 334 5.44 0.16 -4.61
C VAL A 334 5.24 -0.83 -5.73
N GLU A 335 6.26 -1.01 -6.61
CA GLU A 335 6.10 -1.86 -7.79
C GLU A 335 7.34 -2.70 -8.10
N ASP A 336 7.11 -3.88 -8.68
CA ASP A 336 8.18 -4.80 -9.12
C ASP A 336 9.16 -5.14 -7.99
N CYS A 337 8.66 -5.29 -6.75
CA CYS A 337 9.47 -5.57 -5.56
C CYS A 337 9.30 -7.02 -5.09
N ARG A 338 10.32 -7.52 -4.37
CA ARG A 338 10.32 -8.89 -3.86
C ARG A 338 10.74 -8.93 -2.40
N SER A 339 10.02 -9.76 -1.61
CA SER A 339 10.38 -10.16 -0.24
C SER A 339 10.76 -11.64 -0.26
N LEU A 340 12.01 -11.97 0.02
CA LEU A 340 12.54 -13.31 -0.18
C LEU A 340 13.14 -13.89 1.11
N ALA A 341 12.82 -15.15 1.38
CA ALA A 341 13.42 -15.96 2.44
C ALA A 341 13.57 -15.21 3.78
N PRO A 342 12.48 -14.71 4.39
CA PRO A 342 12.54 -14.01 5.67
C PRO A 342 13.06 -14.94 6.76
N ILE A 343 13.91 -14.42 7.66
CA ILE A 343 14.48 -15.14 8.81
C ILE A 343 13.91 -14.57 10.09
N GLY A 344 13.51 -15.43 11.03
CA GLY A 344 12.89 -15.06 12.30
C GLY A 344 11.71 -15.97 12.65
N GLU A 345 11.13 -15.77 13.81
CA GLU A 345 9.92 -16.48 14.26
C GLU A 345 8.71 -16.15 13.37
N VAL A 346 7.69 -17.02 13.43
CA VAL A 346 6.40 -16.81 12.77
C VAL A 346 5.41 -16.28 13.81
N GLY A 347 5.00 -15.01 13.67
CA GLY A 347 4.03 -14.39 14.58
C GLY A 347 4.30 -12.93 14.91
N GLY A 348 3.32 -12.26 15.47
CA GLY A 348 3.37 -10.85 15.82
C GLY A 348 3.68 -9.97 14.62
N TRP A 349 4.68 -9.08 14.76
CA TRP A 349 5.11 -8.16 13.70
C TRP A 349 6.13 -8.74 12.71
N ARG A 350 6.44 -10.03 12.82
CA ARG A 350 7.39 -10.71 11.97
C ARG A 350 6.72 -11.17 10.68
N ARG A 351 7.51 -11.28 9.62
CA ARG A 351 7.08 -11.84 8.34
C ARG A 351 5.83 -11.17 7.75
N ARG A 352 5.76 -9.85 7.86
CA ARG A 352 4.79 -9.01 7.15
C ARG A 352 5.50 -8.39 5.94
N ALA A 353 5.42 -9.01 4.77
CA ALA A 353 6.25 -8.62 3.64
C ALA A 353 5.96 -7.19 3.14
N PHE A 354 4.71 -6.92 2.74
CA PHE A 354 4.27 -5.62 2.22
C PHE A 354 3.07 -5.13 3.03
N PHE A 355 3.24 -3.98 3.67
CA PHE A 355 2.27 -3.49 4.65
C PHE A 355 1.89 -2.02 4.42
N VAL A 356 0.59 -1.72 4.53
CA VAL A 356 0.02 -0.38 4.32
C VAL A 356 -0.82 0.04 5.52
N GLU A 357 -0.46 1.14 6.14
CA GLU A 357 -1.30 1.97 7.02
C GLU A 357 -1.61 3.33 6.38
N GLY A 358 -0.87 3.69 5.33
CA GLY A 358 -1.04 4.92 4.58
C GLY A 358 -2.29 4.93 3.72
N GLN A 359 -2.37 5.92 2.85
CA GLN A 359 -3.52 6.09 1.99
C GLN A 359 -3.13 6.49 0.56
N GLN A 360 -4.01 6.23 -0.41
CA GLN A 360 -3.71 6.38 -1.83
C GLN A 360 -2.42 5.61 -2.22
N VAL A 361 -2.30 4.37 -1.75
CA VAL A 361 -1.13 3.52 -1.99
C VAL A 361 -1.47 2.49 -3.06
N LEU A 362 -0.61 2.40 -4.08
CA LEU A 362 -0.61 1.32 -5.07
C LEU A 362 0.56 0.39 -4.80
N MET A 363 0.24 -0.87 -4.55
CA MET A 363 1.20 -1.96 -4.49
C MET A 363 0.94 -2.91 -5.66
N GLN A 364 1.88 -3.01 -6.60
CA GLN A 364 1.64 -3.80 -7.82
C GLN A 364 2.84 -4.64 -8.24
N ARG A 365 2.53 -5.83 -8.81
CA ARG A 365 3.53 -6.78 -9.30
C ARG A 365 4.58 -7.13 -8.24
N LEU A 366 4.08 -7.46 -7.04
CA LEU A 366 4.91 -7.83 -5.90
C LEU A 366 5.02 -9.35 -5.79
N TRP A 367 6.16 -9.81 -5.28
CA TRP A 367 6.41 -11.20 -4.96
C TRP A 367 6.82 -11.34 -3.50
N SER A 368 6.21 -12.30 -2.78
CA SER A 368 6.51 -12.61 -1.38
C SER A 368 6.76 -14.09 -1.18
N GLU A 369 7.70 -14.44 -0.31
CA GLU A 369 7.99 -15.83 0.10
C GLU A 369 7.84 -15.97 1.62
N ASP A 370 7.24 -17.08 2.07
CA ASP A 370 7.19 -17.56 3.46
C ASP A 370 6.74 -16.49 4.46
N ALA A 371 5.87 -15.57 4.06
CA ALA A 371 5.38 -14.53 4.95
C ALA A 371 4.15 -15.00 5.77
N LEU A 372 3.97 -14.43 6.96
CA LEU A 372 2.74 -14.58 7.74
C LEU A 372 1.62 -13.71 7.14
N HIS A 373 1.99 -12.51 6.66
CA HIS A 373 1.10 -11.61 5.95
C HIS A 373 1.84 -11.05 4.74
N ASP A 374 1.57 -11.60 3.55
CA ASP A 374 2.26 -11.21 2.32
C ASP A 374 1.89 -9.79 1.88
N PHE A 375 0.57 -9.51 1.83
CA PHE A 375 0.00 -8.26 1.37
C PHE A 375 -1.06 -7.79 2.36
N ALA A 376 -0.73 -6.82 3.21
CA ALA A 376 -1.56 -6.48 4.34
C ALA A 376 -1.85 -4.98 4.46
N VAL A 377 -3.06 -4.70 4.94
CA VAL A 377 -3.56 -3.35 5.27
C VAL A 377 -4.01 -3.36 6.73
N GLY A 378 -3.63 -2.36 7.50
CA GLY A 378 -4.02 -2.32 8.90
C GLY A 378 -4.07 -0.93 9.51
N TYR A 379 -4.37 -0.88 10.81
CA TYR A 379 -4.33 0.30 11.67
C TYR A 379 -5.03 1.53 11.09
N VAL A 380 -6.35 1.41 10.88
CA VAL A 380 -7.20 2.49 10.38
C VAL A 380 -6.72 3.11 9.06
N ALA A 381 -6.06 2.31 8.20
CA ALA A 381 -5.68 2.76 6.88
C ALA A 381 -6.92 3.30 6.15
N ALA A 382 -6.84 4.58 5.74
CA ALA A 382 -8.01 5.29 5.26
C ALA A 382 -8.28 5.08 3.75
N GLY A 383 -7.30 4.58 2.99
CA GLY A 383 -7.44 4.35 1.54
C GLY A 383 -7.72 5.62 0.70
N PRO A 384 -8.03 5.43 -0.60
CA PRO A 384 -8.05 4.17 -1.33
C PRO A 384 -6.66 3.55 -1.45
N ASN A 385 -6.54 2.24 -1.19
CA ASN A 385 -5.30 1.48 -1.34
C ASN A 385 -5.55 0.28 -2.25
N ALA A 386 -4.62 -0.06 -3.13
CA ALA A 386 -4.77 -1.17 -4.06
C ALA A 386 -3.54 -2.07 -4.09
N PHE A 387 -3.78 -3.39 -4.07
CA PHE A 387 -2.82 -4.44 -4.39
C PHE A 387 -3.22 -5.06 -5.72
N VAL A 388 -2.34 -5.01 -6.72
CA VAL A 388 -2.66 -5.40 -8.08
C VAL A 388 -1.58 -6.34 -8.62
N GLU A 389 -1.98 -7.51 -9.16
CA GLU A 389 -1.05 -8.48 -9.74
C GLU A 389 0.07 -8.90 -8.76
N CYS A 390 -0.28 -9.16 -7.50
CA CYS A 390 0.67 -9.60 -6.48
C CYS A 390 0.58 -11.11 -6.31
N GLU A 391 1.73 -11.75 -6.12
CA GLU A 391 1.82 -13.20 -5.97
C GLU A 391 2.72 -13.58 -4.78
N SER A 392 2.38 -14.68 -4.11
CA SER A 392 3.21 -15.23 -3.04
C SER A 392 3.39 -16.74 -3.16
N SER A 393 4.37 -17.23 -2.45
CA SER A 393 4.66 -18.66 -2.31
C SER A 393 4.98 -18.97 -0.85
N GLY A 394 4.43 -20.07 -0.34
CA GLY A 394 4.67 -20.50 1.03
C GLY A 394 4.02 -19.60 2.08
N SER A 395 2.88 -18.97 1.76
CA SER A 395 2.11 -18.17 2.72
C SER A 395 1.80 -18.95 3.99
N LEU A 396 2.12 -18.36 5.16
CA LEU A 396 1.93 -18.98 6.47
C LEU A 396 0.67 -18.50 7.19
N GLY A 397 0.00 -17.48 6.68
CA GLY A 397 -1.19 -16.90 7.29
C GLY A 397 -2.05 -16.11 6.31
N THR A 398 -2.72 -15.08 6.80
CA THR A 398 -3.70 -14.33 6.02
C THR A 398 -3.11 -13.07 5.40
N SER A 399 -3.47 -12.80 4.14
CA SER A 399 -3.31 -11.49 3.51
C SER A 399 -4.65 -10.74 3.50
N GLY A 400 -4.62 -9.41 3.47
CA GLY A 400 -5.82 -8.58 3.51
C GLY A 400 -5.81 -7.56 4.64
N ALA A 401 -6.99 -7.18 5.13
CA ALA A 401 -7.11 -6.29 6.27
C ALA A 401 -6.76 -7.03 7.57
N ILE A 402 -5.75 -6.52 8.27
CA ILE A 402 -5.29 -7.02 9.55
C ILE A 402 -5.26 -5.89 10.60
N ASP A 403 -5.25 -6.22 11.88
CA ASP A 403 -5.06 -5.28 12.99
C ASP A 403 -6.10 -4.15 13.11
N SER A 404 -7.29 -4.32 12.57
CA SER A 404 -8.50 -3.50 12.73
C SER A 404 -8.67 -2.27 11.85
N TRP A 405 -9.89 -2.17 11.36
CA TRP A 405 -10.56 -1.05 10.71
C TRP A 405 -9.76 -0.35 9.61
N ALA A 406 -9.30 -1.08 8.61
CA ALA A 406 -8.86 -0.52 7.35
C ALA A 406 -10.07 -0.33 6.42
N CYS A 407 -10.12 0.77 5.68
CA CYS A 407 -11.17 1.08 4.72
C CYS A 407 -10.60 1.30 3.31
N GLY A 408 -11.40 1.01 2.27
CA GLY A 408 -11.02 1.29 0.90
C GLY A 408 -9.77 0.53 0.47
N ALA A 409 -9.75 -0.80 0.62
CA ALA A 409 -8.70 -1.67 0.13
C ALA A 409 -9.20 -2.55 -1.03
N LEU A 410 -8.47 -2.57 -2.13
CA LEU A 410 -8.71 -3.42 -3.30
C LEU A 410 -7.60 -4.46 -3.39
N PHE A 411 -7.99 -5.71 -3.62
CA PHE A 411 -7.09 -6.80 -3.98
C PHE A 411 -7.52 -7.34 -5.35
N ASP A 412 -6.79 -6.96 -6.41
CA ASP A 412 -7.09 -7.34 -7.79
C ASP A 412 -5.99 -8.27 -8.33
N ARG A 413 -6.38 -9.47 -8.74
CA ARG A 413 -5.45 -10.51 -9.25
C ARG A 413 -4.31 -10.81 -8.26
N VAL A 414 -4.64 -10.94 -6.98
CA VAL A 414 -3.70 -11.37 -5.93
C VAL A 414 -3.79 -12.88 -5.79
N ARG A 415 -2.64 -13.57 -5.79
CA ARG A 415 -2.50 -15.02 -5.62
C ARG A 415 -1.62 -15.32 -4.42
N LEU A 416 -2.09 -16.23 -3.55
CA LEU A 416 -1.41 -16.66 -2.34
C LEU A 416 -1.11 -18.15 -2.40
#